data_acf48c1671868f0827766a0d3dffe28e
#
_entry.id   acf48c1671868f0827766a0d3dffe28e
#
_cell.length_a   1.000
_cell.length_b   1.000
_cell.length_c   1.000
_cell.angle_alpha   90.00
_cell.angle_beta   90.00
_cell.angle_gamma   90.00
#
_symmetry.space_group_name_H-M   'P 1'
#
loop_
_entity.id
_entity.type
_entity.pdbx_description
1 polymer ?
#
loop_
_entity_poly.entity_id
_entity_poly.type
_entity_poly.pdbx_seq_one_letter_code
_entity_poly.pdbx_strand_id
1 'polypeptide(L)'
;MNPRIPARLKRPTQGIPTLVPTLPRGVSRAALLSMVLLSGCNYSFRGGSFPDHIRSLAILPFENETGLFEITQEIHQFLLREVPRGLGVNQGAEENADAILRGTISRYDLRTPNFRAGERGAGPEVLQRQVSISLQVELIDVVNNEILWENGGLSAQGQFLEASETEEVAREEAIERLAQLIIDGAQSTW
;
A
#
# COMPACT_ATOMS: atom_id res chain seq x y z
N MET A 1 42.35 79.70 16.27
CA MET A 1 41.92 78.73 17.28
C MET A 1 41.76 77.37 16.60
N ASN A 2 42.70 76.48 16.86
CA ASN A 2 42.83 75.22 16.12
C ASN A 2 42.55 74.05 17.13
N PRO A 3 41.50 73.20 16.94
CA PRO A 3 41.36 72.03 17.79
C PRO A 3 42.06 70.83 17.20
N ARG A 4 42.88 70.25 18.03
CA ARG A 4 43.74 69.06 17.78
C ARG A 4 42.88 67.78 17.53
N ILE A 5 43.29 67.02 16.50
CA ILE A 5 42.78 65.70 16.17
C ILE A 5 43.47 64.68 17.14
N PRO A 6 42.73 63.81 17.84
CA PRO A 6 43.32 62.75 18.64
C PRO A 6 43.66 61.49 17.77
N ALA A 7 44.77 60.88 18.18
CA ALA A 7 45.45 59.77 17.53
C ALA A 7 44.58 58.50 17.32
N ARG A 8 44.80 57.89 16.17
CA ARG A 8 44.26 56.61 15.71
C ARG A 8 44.86 55.45 16.55
N LEU A 9 44.04 54.82 17.35
CA LEU A 9 44.36 53.56 18.04
C LEU A 9 44.45 52.41 17.02
N LYS A 10 45.62 51.82 16.85
CA LYS A 10 45.87 50.59 16.14
C LYS A 10 45.21 49.43 16.93
N ARG A 11 44.22 48.75 16.32
CA ARG A 11 43.74 47.47 16.83
C ARG A 11 44.73 46.35 16.45
N PRO A 12 45.07 45.44 17.36
CA PRO A 12 45.85 44.28 17.04
C PRO A 12 44.95 43.27 16.31
N THR A 13 45.38 42.85 15.12
CA THR A 13 44.80 41.71 14.39
C THR A 13 45.15 40.42 15.14
N GLN A 14 44.19 39.89 15.86
CA GLN A 14 44.29 38.53 16.38
C GLN A 14 44.09 37.55 15.19
N GLY A 15 45.16 36.88 14.83
CA GLY A 15 45.17 35.78 13.87
C GLY A 15 44.32 34.61 14.42
N ILE A 16 43.32 34.25 13.71
CA ILE A 16 42.53 33.03 13.94
C ILE A 16 43.43 31.84 13.57
N PRO A 17 43.75 30.92 14.51
CA PRO A 17 44.47 29.70 14.13
C PRO A 17 43.52 28.83 13.28
N THR A 18 43.84 28.69 12.00
CA THR A 18 43.24 27.68 11.14
C THR A 18 43.71 26.30 11.62
N LEU A 19 42.86 25.62 12.41
CA LEU A 19 43.03 24.21 12.74
C LEU A 19 42.76 23.41 11.45
N VAL A 20 43.82 23.16 10.69
CA VAL A 20 43.81 22.17 9.63
C VAL A 20 43.92 20.80 10.31
N PRO A 21 42.92 19.92 10.21
CA PRO A 21 43.05 18.58 10.77
C PRO A 21 44.08 17.81 9.89
N THR A 22 45.26 17.56 10.45
CA THR A 22 46.24 16.66 9.85
C THR A 22 45.69 15.23 9.92
N LEU A 23 45.17 14.70 8.82
CA LEU A 23 44.82 13.28 8.71
C LEU A 23 46.10 12.44 8.94
N PRO A 24 46.03 11.40 9.80
CA PRO A 24 47.16 10.50 10.01
C PRO A 24 47.43 9.74 8.70
N ARG A 25 48.70 9.81 8.26
CA ARG A 25 49.21 9.20 7.02
C ARG A 25 49.18 7.67 6.96
N GLY A 26 48.33 7.00 7.74
CA GLY A 26 48.24 5.53 7.83
C GLY A 26 46.87 4.92 7.61
N VAL A 27 45.84 5.74 7.24
CA VAL A 27 44.53 5.15 6.96
C VAL A 27 44.57 4.49 5.58
N SER A 28 44.65 3.15 5.58
CA SER A 28 44.64 2.33 4.38
C SER A 28 43.40 2.69 3.55
N ARG A 29 43.58 2.84 2.21
CA ARG A 29 42.47 3.11 1.27
C ARG A 29 41.36 2.09 1.39
N ALA A 30 41.66 0.90 1.90
CA ALA A 30 40.69 -0.15 2.22
C ALA A 30 39.74 0.20 3.38
N ALA A 31 40.22 0.93 4.41
CA ALA A 31 39.39 1.37 5.54
C ALA A 31 38.40 2.46 5.14
N LEU A 32 38.78 3.37 4.24
CA LEU A 32 37.89 4.39 3.68
C LEU A 32 36.82 3.78 2.77
N LEU A 33 37.17 2.77 1.98
CA LEU A 33 36.23 2.03 1.12
C LEU A 33 35.22 1.21 1.95
N SER A 34 35.67 0.62 3.06
CA SER A 34 34.82 -0.14 4.00
C SER A 34 33.80 0.75 4.72
N MET A 35 34.17 1.98 5.06
CA MET A 35 33.28 2.91 5.75
C MET A 35 32.17 3.47 4.85
N VAL A 36 32.41 3.56 3.52
CA VAL A 36 31.41 3.95 2.53
C VAL A 36 30.41 2.84 2.25
N LEU A 37 30.83 1.56 2.38
CA LEU A 37 29.94 0.40 2.18
C LEU A 37 29.01 0.14 3.38
N LEU A 38 29.34 0.60 4.58
CA LEU A 38 28.50 0.45 5.77
C LEU A 38 27.43 1.56 5.92
N SER A 39 27.53 2.66 5.23
CA SER A 39 26.55 3.75 5.27
C SER A 39 25.36 3.57 4.33
N GLY A 40 25.32 2.48 3.53
CA GLY A 40 24.31 2.25 2.50
C GLY A 40 23.01 1.58 2.93
N CYS A 41 22.86 1.14 4.17
CA CYS A 41 21.73 0.27 4.55
C CYS A 41 20.63 0.90 5.40
N ASN A 42 20.50 2.23 5.45
CA ASN A 42 19.42 2.86 6.21
C ASN A 42 18.40 3.62 5.35
N TYR A 43 18.25 3.20 4.07
CA TYR A 43 17.16 3.71 3.25
C TYR A 43 15.92 2.87 3.51
N SER A 44 15.21 3.17 4.58
CA SER A 44 13.83 2.74 4.75
C SER A 44 12.97 3.53 3.75
N PHE A 45 12.62 2.91 2.64
CA PHE A 45 11.51 3.36 1.81
C PHE A 45 10.24 3.22 2.66
N ARG A 46 9.88 4.23 3.39
CA ARG A 46 8.49 4.42 3.78
C ARG A 46 7.77 4.99 2.56
N GLY A 47 7.44 4.11 1.63
CA GLY A 47 6.41 4.40 0.65
C GLY A 47 5.13 4.72 1.41
N GLY A 48 4.44 5.77 1.05
CA GLY A 48 3.23 6.32 1.62
C GLY A 48 2.78 5.68 2.92
N SER A 49 3.09 6.27 4.07
CA SER A 49 2.57 5.72 5.32
C SER A 49 1.13 6.19 5.47
N PHE A 50 0.23 5.25 5.72
CA PHE A 50 -1.13 5.53 6.15
C PHE A 50 -1.12 6.60 7.26
N PRO A 51 -2.11 7.52 7.36
CA PRO A 51 -2.07 8.62 8.30
C PRO A 51 -1.78 8.19 9.73
N ASP A 52 -0.81 8.83 10.40
CA ASP A 52 -0.32 8.43 11.73
C ASP A 52 -1.40 8.45 12.84
N HIS A 53 -2.48 9.21 12.65
CA HIS A 53 -3.58 9.29 13.60
C HIS A 53 -4.53 8.10 13.50
N ILE A 54 -4.54 7.37 12.37
CA ILE A 54 -5.38 6.19 12.18
C ILE A 54 -4.64 4.95 12.67
N ARG A 55 -5.07 4.41 13.78
CA ARG A 55 -4.48 3.24 14.42
C ARG A 55 -5.39 2.02 14.40
N SER A 56 -6.68 2.26 14.16
CA SER A 56 -7.71 1.23 14.13
C SER A 56 -8.64 1.38 12.93
N LEU A 57 -8.95 0.25 12.29
CA LEU A 57 -9.80 0.16 11.12
C LEU A 57 -10.96 -0.80 11.39
N ALA A 58 -12.18 -0.33 11.25
CA ALA A 58 -13.36 -1.18 11.14
C ALA A 58 -13.64 -1.50 9.68
N ILE A 59 -13.97 -2.76 9.40
CA ILE A 59 -14.40 -3.21 8.08
C ILE A 59 -15.83 -3.68 8.19
N LEU A 60 -16.73 -2.97 7.54
CA LEU A 60 -18.14 -3.34 7.53
C LEU A 60 -18.41 -4.44 6.51
N PRO A 61 -19.40 -5.32 6.74
CA PRO A 61 -19.87 -6.21 5.71
C PRO A 61 -20.33 -5.41 4.49
N PHE A 62 -19.83 -5.79 3.31
CA PHE A 62 -20.18 -5.08 2.08
C PHE A 62 -21.63 -5.37 1.70
N GLU A 63 -22.33 -4.37 1.21
CA GLU A 63 -23.63 -4.55 0.56
C GLU A 63 -23.46 -5.42 -0.68
N ASN A 64 -24.48 -6.24 -1.00
CA ASN A 64 -24.38 -7.18 -2.11
C ASN A 64 -25.54 -7.00 -3.08
N GLU A 65 -25.23 -6.49 -4.25
CA GLU A 65 -26.16 -6.32 -5.38
C GLU A 65 -26.17 -7.53 -6.32
N THR A 66 -25.36 -8.57 -6.02
CA THR A 66 -25.29 -9.79 -6.86
C THR A 66 -26.29 -10.85 -6.39
N GLY A 67 -26.50 -11.86 -7.21
CA GLY A 67 -27.32 -13.02 -6.83
C GLY A 67 -26.63 -14.05 -5.93
N LEU A 68 -25.32 -13.89 -5.64
CA LEU A 68 -24.52 -14.84 -4.85
C LEU A 68 -24.32 -14.34 -3.42
N PHE A 69 -25.16 -14.75 -2.50
CA PHE A 69 -25.15 -14.26 -1.11
C PHE A 69 -23.90 -14.68 -0.32
N GLU A 70 -23.31 -15.82 -0.63
CA GLU A 70 -22.15 -16.38 0.07
C GLU A 70 -20.91 -15.49 -0.05
N ILE A 71 -20.77 -14.78 -1.18
CA ILE A 71 -19.59 -13.95 -1.47
C ILE A 71 -19.39 -12.81 -0.48
N THR A 72 -20.46 -12.28 0.12
CA THR A 72 -20.38 -11.23 1.15
C THR A 72 -19.57 -11.68 2.33
N GLN A 73 -19.83 -12.89 2.82
CA GLN A 73 -19.12 -13.43 3.98
C GLN A 73 -17.66 -13.77 3.63
N GLU A 74 -17.42 -14.34 2.47
CA GLU A 74 -16.07 -14.67 2.00
C GLU A 74 -15.19 -13.41 1.88
N ILE A 75 -15.68 -12.40 1.18
CA ILE A 75 -14.97 -11.11 1.05
C ILE A 75 -14.75 -10.49 2.41
N HIS A 76 -15.77 -10.40 3.25
CA HIS A 76 -15.66 -9.79 4.56
C HIS A 76 -14.60 -10.46 5.44
N GLN A 77 -14.61 -11.79 5.55
CA GLN A 77 -13.62 -12.52 6.33
C GLN A 77 -12.20 -12.36 5.79
N PHE A 78 -12.05 -12.30 4.47
CA PHE A 78 -10.76 -12.10 3.84
C PHE A 78 -10.21 -10.68 4.11
N LEU A 79 -11.04 -9.65 3.91
CA LEU A 79 -10.67 -8.26 4.15
C LEU A 79 -10.33 -8.00 5.62
N LEU A 80 -11.10 -8.56 6.58
CA LEU A 80 -10.80 -8.46 8.02
C LEU A 80 -9.40 -8.98 8.36
N ARG A 81 -8.92 -9.98 7.66
CA ARG A 81 -7.61 -10.59 7.91
C ARG A 81 -6.47 -9.84 7.23
N GLU A 82 -6.65 -9.42 5.98
CA GLU A 82 -5.56 -8.95 5.15
C GLU A 82 -5.40 -7.41 5.13
N VAL A 83 -6.51 -6.65 5.10
CA VAL A 83 -6.43 -5.19 4.95
C VAL A 83 -5.79 -4.50 6.16
N PRO A 84 -6.15 -4.80 7.42
CA PRO A 84 -5.48 -4.17 8.55
C PRO A 84 -3.98 -4.47 8.62
N ARG A 85 -3.58 -5.69 8.24
CA ARG A 85 -2.16 -6.09 8.16
C ARG A 85 -1.42 -5.32 7.07
N GLY A 86 -2.03 -5.20 5.89
CA GLY A 86 -1.44 -4.49 4.75
C GLY A 86 -1.27 -2.99 5.01
N LEU A 87 -2.21 -2.38 5.72
CA LEU A 87 -2.16 -0.96 6.10
C LEU A 87 -1.35 -0.69 7.38
N GLY A 88 -0.99 -1.74 8.15
CA GLY A 88 -0.25 -1.59 9.40
C GLY A 88 -1.08 -1.02 10.56
N VAL A 89 -2.40 -1.23 10.54
CA VAL A 89 -3.35 -0.79 11.56
C VAL A 89 -3.97 -1.97 12.31
N ASN A 90 -4.56 -1.71 13.47
CA ASN A 90 -5.29 -2.73 14.21
C ASN A 90 -6.73 -2.85 13.69
N GLN A 91 -7.28 -4.06 13.77
CA GLN A 91 -8.72 -4.24 13.57
C GLN A 91 -9.48 -3.63 14.76
N GLY A 92 -10.48 -2.79 14.47
CA GLY A 92 -11.36 -2.14 15.44
C GLY A 92 -12.82 -2.51 15.25
N ALA A 93 -13.62 -2.27 16.29
CA ALA A 93 -15.07 -2.27 16.18
C ALA A 93 -15.54 -0.91 15.64
N GLU A 94 -16.65 -0.87 14.92
CA GLU A 94 -17.18 0.31 14.26
C GLU A 94 -17.29 1.54 15.20
N GLU A 95 -17.74 1.31 16.44
CA GLU A 95 -17.99 2.38 17.42
C GLU A 95 -16.72 3.09 17.92
N ASN A 96 -15.55 2.45 17.77
CA ASN A 96 -14.29 2.94 18.33
C ASN A 96 -13.15 2.97 17.30
N ALA A 97 -13.45 2.75 16.03
CA ALA A 97 -12.45 2.78 14.99
C ALA A 97 -12.12 4.21 14.54
N ASP A 98 -10.85 4.45 14.23
CA ASP A 98 -10.40 5.74 13.68
C ASP A 98 -10.77 5.87 12.21
N ALA A 99 -10.85 4.73 11.50
CA ALA A 99 -11.29 4.68 10.11
C ALA A 99 -12.26 3.51 9.87
N ILE A 100 -13.10 3.66 8.85
CA ILE A 100 -14.08 2.66 8.42
C ILE A 100 -13.88 2.35 6.94
N LEU A 101 -13.77 1.06 6.61
CA LEU A 101 -13.85 0.53 5.26
C LEU A 101 -15.25 -0.01 5.01
N ARG A 102 -15.94 0.53 4.02
CA ARG A 102 -17.26 0.04 3.56
C ARG A 102 -17.30 -0.08 2.05
N GLY A 103 -18.27 -0.79 1.54
CA GLY A 103 -18.43 -0.93 0.09
C GLY A 103 -19.63 -1.74 -0.33
N THR A 104 -19.72 -1.92 -1.65
CA THR A 104 -20.79 -2.66 -2.33
C THR A 104 -20.19 -3.63 -3.32
N ILE A 105 -20.63 -4.89 -3.31
CA ILE A 105 -20.33 -5.89 -4.31
C ILE A 105 -21.31 -5.66 -5.48
N SER A 106 -20.83 -4.96 -6.51
CA SER A 106 -21.68 -4.51 -7.60
C SER A 106 -21.86 -5.58 -8.70
N ARG A 107 -20.90 -6.51 -8.84
CA ARG A 107 -20.94 -7.53 -9.88
C ARG A 107 -20.17 -8.78 -9.52
N TYR A 108 -20.73 -9.92 -9.95
CA TYR A 108 -20.10 -11.24 -9.97
C TYR A 108 -20.41 -11.90 -11.32
N ASP A 109 -19.40 -12.17 -12.11
CA ASP A 109 -19.54 -12.79 -13.44
C ASP A 109 -18.66 -14.04 -13.55
N LEU A 110 -19.26 -15.14 -14.03
CA LEU A 110 -18.54 -16.34 -14.45
C LEU A 110 -18.49 -16.40 -15.97
N ARG A 111 -17.30 -16.39 -16.56
CA ARG A 111 -17.08 -16.39 -18.00
C ARG A 111 -16.25 -17.59 -18.45
N THR A 112 -16.39 -17.94 -19.72
CA THR A 112 -15.60 -18.99 -20.37
C THR A 112 -14.74 -18.35 -21.47
N PRO A 113 -13.55 -17.81 -21.12
CA PRO A 113 -12.70 -17.12 -22.09
C PRO A 113 -12.06 -18.08 -23.09
N ASN A 114 -11.81 -19.34 -22.70
CA ASN A 114 -11.07 -20.31 -23.50
C ASN A 114 -11.85 -21.60 -23.68
N PHE A 115 -12.02 -21.99 -24.91
CA PHE A 115 -12.62 -23.27 -25.32
C PHE A 115 -11.84 -23.86 -26.51
N ARG A 116 -11.83 -25.17 -26.63
CA ARG A 116 -11.26 -25.91 -27.77
C ARG A 116 -12.39 -26.52 -28.56
N ALA A 117 -12.23 -26.64 -29.87
CA ALA A 117 -13.16 -27.42 -30.70
C ALA A 117 -13.09 -28.88 -30.25
N GLY A 118 -14.20 -29.43 -29.80
CA GLY A 118 -14.31 -30.85 -29.44
C GLY A 118 -14.06 -31.78 -30.63
N GLU A 119 -13.89 -33.06 -30.37
CA GLU A 119 -13.78 -34.07 -31.40
C GLU A 119 -15.05 -34.09 -32.27
N ARG A 120 -14.98 -34.68 -33.49
CA ARG A 120 -16.11 -34.73 -34.43
C ARG A 120 -17.38 -35.28 -33.78
N GLY A 121 -18.37 -34.39 -33.61
CA GLY A 121 -19.68 -34.72 -33.00
C GLY A 121 -19.77 -34.33 -31.51
N ALA A 122 -18.71 -33.91 -30.84
CA ALA A 122 -18.74 -33.30 -29.54
C ALA A 122 -18.76 -31.75 -29.67
N GLY A 123 -19.46 -31.09 -28.77
CA GLY A 123 -19.47 -29.63 -28.69
C GLY A 123 -18.10 -29.08 -28.29
N PRO A 124 -17.94 -27.74 -28.20
CA PRO A 124 -16.71 -27.13 -27.75
C PRO A 124 -16.38 -27.57 -26.30
N GLU A 125 -15.11 -27.94 -26.04
CA GLU A 125 -14.62 -28.31 -24.74
C GLU A 125 -14.12 -27.03 -24.01
N VAL A 126 -14.68 -26.77 -22.85
CA VAL A 126 -14.24 -25.65 -21.98
C VAL A 126 -12.93 -26.04 -21.33
N LEU A 127 -11.89 -25.22 -21.51
CA LEU A 127 -10.57 -25.47 -20.94
C LEU A 127 -10.35 -24.65 -19.67
N GLN A 128 -10.86 -23.44 -19.66
CA GLN A 128 -10.62 -22.48 -18.59
C GLN A 128 -11.87 -21.62 -18.38
N ARG A 129 -12.18 -21.40 -17.12
CA ARG A 129 -13.20 -20.45 -16.68
C ARG A 129 -12.59 -19.31 -15.90
N GLN A 130 -13.29 -18.20 -15.82
CA GLN A 130 -12.86 -16.99 -15.18
C GLN A 130 -13.99 -16.41 -14.33
N VAL A 131 -13.69 -16.18 -13.06
CA VAL A 131 -14.53 -15.39 -12.15
C VAL A 131 -14.07 -13.94 -12.21
N SER A 132 -15.00 -13.00 -12.31
CA SER A 132 -14.75 -11.57 -12.22
C SER A 132 -15.64 -10.97 -11.14
N ILE A 133 -15.03 -10.26 -10.19
CA ILE A 133 -15.71 -9.60 -9.07
C ILE A 133 -15.45 -8.11 -9.18
N SER A 134 -16.51 -7.29 -9.04
CA SER A 134 -16.38 -5.83 -9.01
C SER A 134 -16.97 -5.26 -7.73
N LEU A 135 -16.23 -4.33 -7.14
CA LEU A 135 -16.57 -3.65 -5.88
C LEU A 135 -16.62 -2.13 -6.08
N GLN A 136 -17.45 -1.49 -5.29
CA GLN A 136 -17.33 -0.07 -4.96
C GLN A 136 -16.85 -0.01 -3.51
N VAL A 137 -15.84 0.80 -3.23
CA VAL A 137 -15.18 0.82 -1.93
C VAL A 137 -14.91 2.25 -1.50
N GLU A 138 -15.15 2.54 -0.22
CA GLU A 138 -14.84 3.80 0.43
C GLU A 138 -14.09 3.54 1.73
N LEU A 139 -13.01 4.28 1.95
CA LEU A 139 -12.24 4.34 3.18
C LEU A 139 -12.43 5.72 3.81
N ILE A 140 -13.02 5.78 4.98
CA ILE A 140 -13.45 7.01 5.65
C ILE A 140 -12.67 7.18 6.94
N ASP A 141 -12.07 8.36 7.11
CA ASP A 141 -11.55 8.83 8.40
C ASP A 141 -12.71 9.31 9.27
N VAL A 142 -12.97 8.62 10.36
CA VAL A 142 -14.06 8.96 11.28
C VAL A 142 -13.68 10.15 12.17
N VAL A 143 -12.38 10.31 12.46
CA VAL A 143 -11.87 11.37 13.34
C VAL A 143 -12.02 12.74 12.66
N ASN A 144 -11.64 12.83 11.38
CA ASN A 144 -11.69 14.06 10.60
C ASN A 144 -12.97 14.19 9.75
N ASN A 145 -13.79 13.14 9.68
CA ASN A 145 -15.00 13.04 8.87
C ASN A 145 -14.73 13.35 7.39
N GLU A 146 -13.72 12.69 6.82
CA GLU A 146 -13.33 12.82 5.42
C GLU A 146 -13.14 11.48 4.73
N ILE A 147 -13.33 11.44 3.41
CA ILE A 147 -13.04 10.25 2.60
C ILE A 147 -11.54 10.25 2.29
N LEU A 148 -10.83 9.25 2.83
CA LEU A 148 -9.40 9.08 2.58
C LEU A 148 -9.13 8.53 1.18
N TRP A 149 -9.95 7.60 0.76
CA TRP A 149 -9.84 6.96 -0.53
C TRP A 149 -11.18 6.36 -0.94
N GLU A 150 -11.49 6.43 -2.23
CA GLU A 150 -12.67 5.81 -2.82
C GLU A 150 -12.35 5.22 -4.20
N ASN A 151 -13.04 4.15 -4.55
CA ASN A 151 -12.99 3.58 -5.88
C ASN A 151 -14.37 3.00 -6.26
N GLY A 152 -15.02 3.61 -7.25
CA GLY A 152 -16.35 3.22 -7.70
C GLY A 152 -16.38 2.04 -8.69
N GLY A 153 -15.24 1.43 -9.01
CA GLY A 153 -15.18 0.37 -10.03
C GLY A 153 -13.97 -0.56 -9.89
N LEU A 154 -13.58 -0.89 -8.65
CA LEU A 154 -12.51 -1.84 -8.39
C LEU A 154 -12.91 -3.22 -8.91
N SER A 155 -12.08 -3.86 -9.73
CA SER A 155 -12.39 -5.18 -10.29
C SER A 155 -11.17 -6.08 -10.32
N ALA A 156 -11.38 -7.35 -9.97
CA ALA A 156 -10.36 -8.38 -10.08
C ALA A 156 -10.93 -9.66 -10.66
N GLN A 157 -10.05 -10.52 -11.13
CA GLN A 157 -10.37 -11.76 -11.80
C GLN A 157 -9.54 -12.90 -11.26
N GLY A 158 -10.15 -14.06 -11.10
CA GLY A 158 -9.46 -15.32 -10.86
C GLY A 158 -9.81 -16.32 -11.95
N GLN A 159 -8.99 -17.33 -12.12
CA GLN A 159 -9.15 -18.32 -13.20
C GLN A 159 -9.03 -19.73 -12.63
N PHE A 160 -9.75 -20.65 -13.22
CA PHE A 160 -9.65 -22.08 -12.86
C PHE A 160 -9.78 -22.98 -14.09
N LEU A 161 -9.16 -24.15 -14.00
CA LEU A 161 -9.23 -25.17 -15.04
C LEU A 161 -10.46 -26.05 -14.79
N GLU A 162 -11.39 -26.07 -15.73
CA GLU A 162 -12.66 -26.83 -15.62
C GLU A 162 -12.45 -28.31 -15.29
N ALA A 163 -11.35 -28.90 -15.75
CA ALA A 163 -11.09 -30.33 -15.59
C ALA A 163 -10.54 -30.73 -14.20
N SER A 164 -9.93 -29.79 -13.45
CA SER A 164 -9.13 -30.13 -12.26
C SER A 164 -9.33 -29.20 -11.07
N GLU A 165 -9.97 -28.07 -11.24
CA GLU A 165 -10.14 -27.04 -10.24
C GLU A 165 -11.61 -26.66 -10.08
N THR A 166 -11.93 -25.95 -9.00
CA THR A 166 -13.29 -25.49 -8.73
C THR A 166 -13.40 -23.96 -8.88
N GLU A 167 -14.60 -23.46 -9.03
CA GLU A 167 -14.89 -22.02 -9.07
C GLU A 167 -14.40 -21.30 -7.81
N GLU A 168 -14.38 -21.99 -6.66
CA GLU A 168 -13.89 -21.46 -5.37
C GLU A 168 -12.45 -21.00 -5.45
N VAL A 169 -11.58 -21.75 -6.15
CA VAL A 169 -10.17 -21.36 -6.36
C VAL A 169 -10.06 -20.03 -7.08
N ALA A 170 -10.82 -19.86 -8.16
CA ALA A 170 -10.83 -18.60 -8.90
C ALA A 170 -11.44 -17.44 -8.11
N ARG A 171 -12.45 -17.74 -7.30
CA ARG A 171 -13.11 -16.76 -6.44
C ARG A 171 -12.15 -16.28 -5.34
N GLU A 172 -11.44 -17.19 -4.69
CA GLU A 172 -10.42 -16.86 -3.69
C GLU A 172 -9.30 -16.01 -4.30
N GLU A 173 -8.78 -16.38 -5.47
CA GLU A 173 -7.78 -15.59 -6.20
C GLU A 173 -8.27 -14.18 -6.53
N ALA A 174 -9.53 -14.03 -6.98
CA ALA A 174 -10.11 -12.73 -7.25
C ALA A 174 -10.25 -11.87 -6.00
N ILE A 175 -10.67 -12.46 -4.87
CA ILE A 175 -10.80 -11.78 -3.58
C ILE A 175 -9.44 -11.33 -3.05
N GLU A 176 -8.41 -12.18 -3.15
CA GLU A 176 -7.03 -11.84 -2.78
C GLU A 176 -6.53 -10.61 -3.55
N ARG A 177 -6.73 -10.61 -4.87
CA ARG A 177 -6.35 -9.47 -5.72
C ARG A 177 -7.13 -8.20 -5.37
N LEU A 178 -8.42 -8.31 -5.05
CA LEU A 178 -9.22 -7.18 -4.61
C LEU A 178 -8.70 -6.59 -3.30
N ALA A 179 -8.36 -7.43 -2.32
CA ALA A 179 -7.78 -6.96 -1.06
C ALA A 179 -6.45 -6.22 -1.30
N GLN A 180 -5.60 -6.74 -2.19
CA GLN A 180 -4.34 -6.07 -2.55
C GLN A 180 -4.60 -4.71 -3.23
N LEU A 181 -5.56 -4.63 -4.16
CA LEU A 181 -5.92 -3.38 -4.81
C LEU A 181 -6.50 -2.34 -3.84
N ILE A 182 -7.22 -2.77 -2.80
CA ILE A 182 -7.70 -1.90 -1.73
C ILE A 182 -6.52 -1.34 -0.92
N ILE A 183 -5.58 -2.21 -0.53
CA ILE A 183 -4.38 -1.83 0.24
C ILE A 183 -3.54 -0.84 -0.57
N ASP A 184 -3.23 -1.16 -1.82
CA ASP A 184 -2.42 -0.32 -2.70
C ASP A 184 -3.10 1.02 -2.97
N GLY A 185 -4.42 1.01 -3.21
CA GLY A 185 -5.22 2.21 -3.40
C GLY A 185 -5.22 3.11 -2.17
N ALA A 186 -5.47 2.55 -1.00
CA ALA A 186 -5.45 3.27 0.26
C ALA A 186 -4.08 3.88 0.59
N GLN A 187 -2.98 3.22 0.20
CA GLN A 187 -1.61 3.71 0.40
C GLN A 187 -1.16 4.72 -0.65
N SER A 188 -1.75 4.73 -1.84
CA SER A 188 -1.32 5.60 -2.96
C SER A 188 -1.71 7.06 -2.80
N THR A 189 -2.54 7.39 -1.83
CA THR A 189 -3.09 8.73 -1.62
C THR A 189 -2.18 9.61 -0.74
N TRP A 190 -1.10 9.05 -0.15
CA TRP A 190 -0.22 9.70 0.84
C TRP A 190 1.22 9.86 0.36
#